data_eae2697df0814b84f97e566965040731
#
_entry.id   eae2697df0814b84f97e566965040731
#
_cell.length_a   1.000
_cell.length_b   1.000
_cell.length_c   1.000
_cell.angle_alpha   90.00
_cell.angle_beta   90.00
_cell.angle_gamma   90.00
#
_symmetry.space_group_name_H-M   'P 1'
#
loop_
_entity.id
_entity.type
_entity.pdbx_description
1 polymer ?
#
loop_
_entity_poly.entity_id
_entity_poly.type
_entity_poly.pdbx_seq_one_letter_code
_entity_poly.pdbx_strand_id
1 'polypeptide(L)'
;PKYDEFTTAACTEIQYAYFRALAGPATGYTAATLTTASYGPNVTDPTGKCRIVWNGAGAYAGGNQDLSNQWNGSAKYSGSMIVDYTNTFANGMEFFASVDMQMSDTFIGTGDLDPIDTQEKFELFNARVGIRADAWELMVYGNNISDELYAAGMYDTPLLAGGHHIYQGVGRVVGARLTYDF
;
A
#
# COMPACT_ATOMS: atom_id res chain seq x y z
N PRO A 1 -2.90 -16.90 1.57
CA PRO A 1 -4.22 -16.75 0.92
C PRO A 1 -4.07 -16.67 -0.59
N LYS A 2 -5.09 -17.14 -1.32
CA LYS A 2 -5.17 -17.13 -2.78
C LYS A 2 -6.56 -16.68 -3.21
N TYR A 3 -6.66 -16.15 -4.42
CA TYR A 3 -7.95 -15.94 -5.06
C TYR A 3 -8.53 -17.28 -5.52
N ASP A 4 -9.81 -17.54 -5.27
CA ASP A 4 -10.50 -18.73 -5.80
C ASP A 4 -10.85 -18.52 -7.28
N GLU A 5 -11.60 -17.45 -7.58
CA GLU A 5 -11.92 -17.01 -8.93
C GLU A 5 -11.82 -15.49 -8.99
N PHE A 6 -10.92 -14.97 -9.80
CA PHE A 6 -10.78 -13.53 -10.03
C PHE A 6 -10.25 -13.26 -11.45
N THR A 7 -11.16 -13.12 -12.38
CA THR A 7 -10.88 -13.06 -13.84
C THR A 7 -10.99 -11.63 -14.41
N THR A 8 -11.30 -10.64 -13.59
CA THR A 8 -11.55 -9.25 -14.02
C THR A 8 -10.65 -8.23 -13.34
N ALA A 9 -9.51 -8.66 -12.79
CA ALA A 9 -8.52 -7.73 -12.26
C ALA A 9 -8.00 -6.80 -13.36
N ALA A 10 -7.62 -5.58 -13.00
CA ALA A 10 -6.90 -4.70 -13.93
C ALA A 10 -5.56 -5.33 -14.34
N CYS A 11 -5.03 -4.95 -15.49
CA CYS A 11 -3.69 -5.34 -15.89
C CYS A 11 -2.65 -4.51 -15.17
N THR A 12 -1.49 -5.11 -14.88
CA THR A 12 -0.37 -4.42 -14.22
C THR A 12 0.29 -3.41 -15.15
N GLU A 13 1.05 -2.47 -14.59
CA GLU A 13 1.79 -1.48 -15.39
C GLU A 13 2.77 -2.14 -16.38
N ILE A 14 3.42 -3.22 -16.01
CA ILE A 14 4.32 -3.96 -16.91
C ILE A 14 3.56 -4.53 -18.11
N GLN A 15 2.36 -5.04 -17.89
CA GLN A 15 1.49 -5.56 -18.95
C GLN A 15 1.00 -4.42 -19.86
N TYR A 16 0.60 -3.28 -19.29
CA TYR A 16 0.24 -2.08 -20.05
C TYR A 16 1.43 -1.52 -20.84
N ALA A 17 2.65 -1.58 -20.30
CA ALA A 17 3.85 -1.15 -21.01
C ALA A 17 4.07 -1.95 -22.31
N TYR A 18 3.77 -3.25 -22.31
CA TYR A 18 3.78 -4.08 -23.52
C TYR A 18 2.79 -3.56 -24.58
N PHE A 19 1.57 -3.24 -24.18
CA PHE A 19 0.58 -2.70 -25.12
C PHE A 19 0.94 -1.30 -25.62
N ARG A 20 1.52 -0.44 -24.78
CA ARG A 20 2.07 0.84 -25.22
C ARG A 20 3.18 0.68 -26.25
N ALA A 21 4.06 -0.28 -26.06
CA ALA A 21 5.13 -0.57 -27.01
C ALA A 21 4.58 -1.03 -28.37
N LEU A 22 3.52 -1.84 -28.39
CA LEU A 22 2.82 -2.24 -29.62
C LEU A 22 2.18 -1.05 -30.35
N ALA A 23 1.60 -0.11 -29.60
CA ALA A 23 0.97 1.10 -30.16
C ALA A 23 1.97 2.10 -30.75
N GLY A 24 3.26 1.98 -30.39
CA GLY A 24 4.36 2.82 -30.84
C GLY A 24 4.65 4.03 -29.93
N PRO A 25 5.88 4.55 -29.99
CA PRO A 25 6.38 5.53 -29.02
C PRO A 25 5.74 6.93 -29.12
N ALA A 26 5.10 7.25 -30.23
CA ALA A 26 4.58 8.61 -30.48
C ALA A 26 3.19 8.86 -29.88
N THR A 27 2.44 7.84 -29.53
CA THR A 27 1.02 7.96 -29.21
C THR A 27 0.66 7.52 -27.79
N GLY A 28 1.58 6.85 -27.08
CA GLY A 28 1.24 6.18 -25.84
C GLY A 28 0.19 5.09 -26.06
N TYR A 29 -0.09 4.31 -25.03
CA TYR A 29 -1.19 3.35 -25.08
C TYR A 29 -2.53 4.06 -24.89
N THR A 30 -3.38 3.97 -25.88
CA THR A 30 -4.81 4.22 -25.73
C THR A 30 -5.56 3.11 -26.47
N ALA A 31 -6.74 2.77 -26.02
CA ALA A 31 -7.57 1.79 -26.71
C ALA A 31 -7.82 2.14 -28.19
N ALA A 32 -7.76 3.43 -28.54
CA ALA A 32 -7.93 3.90 -29.92
C ALA A 32 -6.72 3.66 -30.84
N THR A 33 -5.52 3.44 -30.30
CA THR A 33 -4.31 3.21 -31.10
C THR A 33 -4.12 1.74 -31.51
N LEU A 34 -4.77 0.82 -30.81
CA LEU A 34 -4.78 -0.60 -31.13
C LEU A 34 -6.06 -0.94 -31.89
N THR A 35 -5.95 -1.37 -33.14
CA THR A 35 -7.10 -1.69 -33.98
C THR A 35 -7.12 -3.16 -34.35
N THR A 36 -8.29 -3.70 -34.64
CA THR A 36 -8.44 -5.08 -35.12
C THR A 36 -7.70 -5.36 -36.43
N ALA A 37 -7.55 -4.33 -37.26
CA ALA A 37 -6.79 -4.46 -38.50
C ALA A 37 -5.29 -4.72 -38.27
N SER A 38 -4.74 -4.14 -37.16
CA SER A 38 -3.31 -4.27 -36.83
C SER A 38 -3.00 -5.46 -35.94
N TYR A 39 -3.88 -5.82 -34.99
CA TYR A 39 -3.57 -6.80 -33.95
C TYR A 39 -4.62 -7.90 -33.76
N GLY A 40 -5.69 -7.87 -34.55
CA GLY A 40 -6.79 -8.82 -34.41
C GLY A 40 -7.80 -8.44 -33.30
N PRO A 41 -8.80 -9.29 -33.03
CA PRO A 41 -9.89 -8.99 -32.13
C PRO A 41 -9.51 -8.97 -30.63
N ASN A 42 -8.41 -9.63 -30.29
CA ASN A 42 -7.91 -9.74 -28.93
C ASN A 42 -6.39 -9.60 -28.93
N VAL A 43 -5.85 -8.89 -27.97
CA VAL A 43 -4.42 -8.76 -27.76
C VAL A 43 -4.10 -9.22 -26.33
N THR A 44 -3.14 -10.14 -26.23
CA THR A 44 -2.68 -10.69 -24.94
C THR A 44 -1.20 -10.36 -24.78
N ASP A 45 -0.80 -10.01 -23.57
CA ASP A 45 0.59 -9.78 -23.23
C ASP A 45 1.43 -11.08 -23.28
N PRO A 46 2.77 -11.01 -23.32
CA PRO A 46 3.62 -12.20 -23.43
C PRO A 46 3.46 -13.20 -22.28
N THR A 47 2.98 -12.77 -21.11
CA THR A 47 2.71 -13.67 -19.99
C THR A 47 1.42 -14.47 -20.17
N GLY A 48 0.58 -14.08 -21.13
CA GLY A 48 -0.72 -14.69 -21.39
C GLY A 48 -1.80 -14.35 -20.35
N LYS A 49 -1.50 -13.48 -19.38
CA LYS A 49 -2.39 -13.18 -18.27
C LYS A 49 -3.28 -11.97 -18.54
N CYS A 50 -2.71 -10.89 -19.07
CA CYS A 50 -3.48 -9.69 -19.37
C CYS A 50 -3.98 -9.72 -20.80
N ARG A 51 -5.25 -9.42 -20.98
CA ARG A 51 -5.92 -9.43 -22.28
C ARG A 51 -6.74 -8.16 -22.46
N ILE A 52 -6.49 -7.42 -23.53
CA ILE A 52 -7.38 -6.37 -24.00
C ILE A 52 -8.29 -6.92 -25.12
N VAL A 53 -9.54 -6.53 -25.07
CA VAL A 53 -10.60 -7.10 -25.93
C VAL A 53 -11.19 -6.01 -26.81
N TRP A 54 -11.36 -6.33 -28.09
CA TRP A 54 -12.07 -5.47 -29.02
C TRP A 54 -13.52 -5.26 -28.58
N ASN A 55 -13.94 -4.01 -28.42
CA ASN A 55 -15.27 -3.65 -27.91
C ASN A 55 -16.35 -3.53 -29.01
N GLY A 56 -16.00 -3.81 -30.28
CA GLY A 56 -16.92 -3.69 -31.41
C GLY A 56 -17.14 -2.26 -31.93
N ALA A 57 -16.62 -1.25 -31.25
CA ALA A 57 -16.87 0.17 -31.55
C ALA A 57 -15.65 0.93 -32.10
N GLY A 58 -14.67 0.23 -32.62
CA GLY A 58 -13.46 0.84 -33.19
C GLY A 58 -12.29 0.99 -32.19
N ALA A 59 -12.41 0.45 -30.99
CA ALA A 59 -11.37 0.51 -29.96
C ALA A 59 -11.32 -0.78 -29.14
N TYR A 60 -10.16 -1.03 -28.51
CA TYR A 60 -10.05 -2.05 -27.48
C TYR A 60 -10.53 -1.51 -26.14
N ALA A 61 -11.30 -2.32 -25.41
CA ALA A 61 -11.63 -2.04 -24.02
C ALA A 61 -10.40 -2.20 -23.12
N GLY A 62 -10.48 -1.67 -21.91
CA GLY A 62 -9.42 -1.81 -20.89
C GLY A 62 -9.04 -3.27 -20.68
N GLY A 63 -7.79 -3.50 -20.28
CA GLY A 63 -7.26 -4.83 -20.07
C GLY A 63 -7.78 -5.46 -18.79
N ASN A 64 -8.03 -6.77 -18.86
CA ASN A 64 -8.34 -7.62 -17.71
C ASN A 64 -7.35 -8.77 -17.62
N GLN A 65 -7.04 -9.18 -16.40
CA GLN A 65 -6.23 -10.35 -16.14
C GLN A 65 -6.95 -11.37 -15.25
N ASP A 66 -6.56 -12.62 -15.42
CA ASP A 66 -7.03 -13.72 -14.58
C ASP A 66 -6.02 -13.99 -13.47
N LEU A 67 -6.43 -13.71 -12.25
CA LEU A 67 -5.65 -13.96 -11.02
C LEU A 67 -6.14 -15.18 -10.25
N SER A 68 -7.03 -15.99 -10.82
CA SER A 68 -7.54 -17.18 -10.16
C SER A 68 -6.39 -18.10 -9.72
N ASN A 69 -6.47 -18.59 -8.49
CA ASN A 69 -5.43 -19.41 -7.84
C ASN A 69 -4.07 -18.72 -7.61
N GLN A 70 -3.96 -17.40 -7.89
CA GLN A 70 -2.76 -16.63 -7.54
C GLN A 70 -2.78 -16.28 -6.04
N TRP A 71 -1.59 -16.00 -5.48
CA TRP A 71 -1.50 -15.34 -4.18
C TRP A 71 -2.17 -13.95 -4.26
N ASN A 72 -2.99 -13.60 -3.28
CA ASN A 72 -3.81 -12.39 -3.31
C ASN A 72 -3.09 -11.11 -2.81
N GLY A 73 -1.78 -11.13 -2.76
CA GLY A 73 -1.00 -9.97 -2.34
C GLY A 73 -0.90 -9.75 -0.83
N SER A 74 -1.68 -10.46 -0.02
CA SER A 74 -1.70 -10.24 1.43
C SER A 74 -0.38 -10.61 2.10
N ALA A 75 0.00 -9.86 3.14
CA ALA A 75 1.12 -10.19 4.01
C ALA A 75 0.97 -11.61 4.59
N LYS A 76 2.07 -12.35 4.67
CA LYS A 76 2.06 -13.70 5.28
C LYS A 76 1.83 -13.63 6.78
N TYR A 77 2.36 -12.59 7.41
CA TYR A 77 2.15 -12.27 8.81
C TYR A 77 2.10 -10.76 8.99
N SER A 78 1.35 -10.34 9.99
CA SER A 78 1.37 -8.99 10.54
C SER A 78 1.05 -9.08 12.02
N GLY A 79 1.48 -8.12 12.78
CA GLY A 79 1.23 -8.13 14.22
C GLY A 79 1.56 -6.80 14.88
N SER A 80 1.11 -6.67 16.11
CA SER A 80 1.47 -5.57 16.98
C SER A 80 1.75 -6.07 18.39
N MET A 81 2.62 -5.37 19.09
CA MET A 81 2.95 -5.63 20.49
C MET A 81 2.99 -4.29 21.23
N ILE A 82 2.42 -4.26 22.41
CA ILE A 82 2.46 -3.09 23.30
C ILE A 82 3.01 -3.55 24.64
N VAL A 83 3.93 -2.77 25.18
CA VAL A 83 4.48 -2.97 26.53
C VAL A 83 4.31 -1.67 27.29
N ASP A 84 3.57 -1.72 28.37
CA ASP A 84 3.35 -0.60 29.27
C ASP A 84 4.03 -0.87 30.62
N TYR A 85 4.65 0.15 31.18
CA TYR A 85 5.24 0.13 32.52
C TYR A 85 4.77 1.34 33.29
N THR A 86 4.37 1.13 34.52
CA THR A 86 3.95 2.18 35.45
C THR A 86 4.56 1.92 36.82
N ASN A 87 5.04 2.98 37.48
CA ASN A 87 5.55 2.93 38.83
C ASN A 87 5.18 4.18 39.63
N THR A 88 4.57 4.01 40.76
CA THR A 88 4.20 5.12 41.69
C THR A 88 5.27 5.29 42.76
N PHE A 89 5.81 6.49 42.88
CA PHE A 89 6.78 6.86 43.91
C PHE A 89 6.11 7.16 45.24
N ALA A 90 6.90 7.11 46.30
CA ALA A 90 6.40 7.37 47.67
C ALA A 90 5.83 8.80 47.86
N ASN A 91 6.16 9.75 47.02
CA ASN A 91 5.63 11.11 47.03
C ASN A 91 4.33 11.28 46.22
N GLY A 92 3.73 10.18 45.75
CA GLY A 92 2.50 10.18 44.94
C GLY A 92 2.69 10.45 43.46
N MET A 93 3.87 10.78 42.99
CA MET A 93 4.15 10.92 41.56
C MET A 93 4.19 9.55 40.88
N GLU A 94 3.72 9.49 39.64
CA GLU A 94 3.76 8.30 38.85
C GLU A 94 4.65 8.47 37.60
N PHE A 95 5.56 7.54 37.44
CA PHE A 95 6.32 7.37 36.21
C PHE A 95 5.58 6.37 35.30
N PHE A 96 5.49 6.68 34.02
CA PHE A 96 4.97 5.75 33.03
C PHE A 96 5.85 5.71 31.80
N ALA A 97 5.91 4.56 31.17
CA ALA A 97 6.56 4.33 29.89
C ALA A 97 5.75 3.34 29.07
N SER A 98 5.69 3.55 27.77
CA SER A 98 5.02 2.65 26.84
C SER A 98 5.84 2.55 25.57
N VAL A 99 5.95 1.34 25.05
CA VAL A 99 6.52 1.08 23.72
C VAL A 99 5.51 0.25 22.95
N ASP A 100 5.18 0.66 21.76
CA ASP A 100 4.41 -0.13 20.82
C ASP A 100 5.22 -0.41 19.55
N MET A 101 5.02 -1.60 19.00
CA MET A 101 5.62 -2.07 17.77
C MET A 101 4.54 -2.59 16.86
N GLN A 102 4.58 -2.20 15.60
CA GLN A 102 3.77 -2.78 14.53
C GLN A 102 4.70 -3.35 13.48
N MET A 103 4.37 -4.52 12.94
CA MET A 103 5.14 -5.16 11.89
C MET A 103 4.23 -5.78 10.84
N SER A 104 4.70 -5.78 9.62
CA SER A 104 4.09 -6.47 8.50
C SER A 104 5.14 -7.08 7.60
N ASP A 105 4.88 -8.28 7.09
CA ASP A 105 5.62 -8.84 5.97
C ASP A 105 5.26 -8.08 4.68
N THR A 106 6.03 -8.31 3.64
CA THR A 106 5.80 -7.78 2.29
C THR A 106 4.39 -8.11 1.82
N PHE A 107 3.72 -7.13 1.22
CA PHE A 107 2.42 -7.30 0.59
C PHE A 107 2.26 -6.43 -0.66
N ILE A 108 1.27 -6.75 -1.49
CA ILE A 108 0.88 -5.91 -2.63
C ILE A 108 -0.44 -5.22 -2.27
N GLY A 109 -0.46 -3.90 -2.35
CA GLY A 109 -1.54 -3.07 -1.83
C GLY A 109 -2.77 -2.97 -2.74
N THR A 110 -2.67 -3.39 -4.00
CA THR A 110 -3.73 -3.31 -5.01
C THR A 110 -4.23 -4.68 -5.44
N GLY A 111 -5.47 -4.71 -5.92
CA GLY A 111 -6.15 -5.97 -6.24
C GLY A 111 -5.71 -6.61 -7.56
N ASP A 112 -5.02 -5.88 -8.43
CA ASP A 112 -4.48 -6.37 -9.70
C ASP A 112 -3.11 -7.04 -9.54
N LEU A 113 -2.53 -7.00 -8.33
CA LEU A 113 -1.21 -7.54 -8.01
C LEU A 113 -0.07 -6.90 -8.80
N ASP A 114 -0.18 -5.59 -9.10
CA ASP A 114 0.93 -4.90 -9.76
C ASP A 114 2.16 -4.86 -8.83
N PRO A 115 3.34 -5.33 -9.29
CA PRO A 115 4.56 -5.26 -8.50
C PRO A 115 4.99 -3.86 -8.09
N ILE A 116 4.53 -2.81 -8.79
CA ILE A 116 4.83 -1.42 -8.42
C ILE A 116 4.17 -1.04 -7.09
N ASP A 117 3.07 -1.70 -6.73
CA ASP A 117 2.32 -1.48 -5.48
C ASP A 117 2.80 -2.41 -4.36
N THR A 118 4.04 -2.87 -4.44
CA THR A 118 4.64 -3.69 -3.40
C THR A 118 5.09 -2.81 -2.24
N GLN A 119 4.52 -3.07 -1.06
CA GLN A 119 5.05 -2.63 0.21
C GLN A 119 6.03 -3.68 0.72
N GLU A 120 7.28 -3.32 0.85
CA GLU A 120 8.27 -4.16 1.53
C GLU A 120 7.89 -4.35 3.01
N LYS A 121 8.42 -5.39 3.62
CA LYS A 121 8.25 -5.58 5.07
C LYS A 121 8.67 -4.32 5.83
N PHE A 122 7.93 -3.99 6.87
CA PHE A 122 8.25 -2.84 7.71
C PHE A 122 8.00 -3.12 9.20
N GLU A 123 8.67 -2.34 10.04
CA GLU A 123 8.56 -2.37 11.49
C GLU A 123 8.49 -0.94 12.02
N LEU A 124 7.37 -0.56 12.64
CA LEU A 124 7.17 0.75 13.22
C LEU A 124 7.31 0.66 14.74
N PHE A 125 8.15 1.49 15.29
CA PHE A 125 8.32 1.62 16.72
C PHE A 125 7.85 2.98 17.19
N ASN A 126 6.99 2.99 18.21
CA ASN A 126 6.58 4.19 18.90
C ASN A 126 6.91 4.02 20.38
N ALA A 127 7.25 5.12 21.04
CA ALA A 127 7.48 5.10 22.47
C ALA A 127 7.00 6.41 23.10
N ARG A 128 6.59 6.30 24.34
CA ARG A 128 6.26 7.46 25.19
C ARG A 128 6.76 7.21 26.60
N VAL A 129 7.23 8.25 27.23
CA VAL A 129 7.68 8.23 28.62
C VAL A 129 7.24 9.53 29.31
N GLY A 130 6.80 9.44 30.53
CA GLY A 130 6.37 10.61 31.26
C GLY A 130 6.29 10.41 32.76
N ILE A 131 6.00 11.52 33.41
CA ILE A 131 5.69 11.57 34.82
C ILE A 131 4.41 12.39 35.01
N ARG A 132 3.59 11.99 35.96
CA ARG A 132 2.37 12.69 36.34
C ARG A 132 2.22 12.81 37.85
N ALA A 133 1.59 13.86 38.24
CA ALA A 133 1.18 14.15 39.63
C ALA A 133 -0.29 14.60 39.57
N ASP A 134 -0.89 14.93 40.75
CA ASP A 134 -2.32 15.22 40.84
C ASP A 134 -2.83 16.30 39.87
N ALA A 135 -2.03 17.32 39.59
CA ALA A 135 -2.45 18.46 38.77
C ALA A 135 -1.72 18.59 37.44
N TRP A 136 -0.71 17.78 37.16
CA TRP A 136 0.06 17.94 35.92
C TRP A 136 0.65 16.61 35.38
N GLU A 137 0.85 16.57 34.08
CA GLU A 137 1.55 15.49 33.37
C GLU A 137 2.55 16.07 32.38
N LEU A 138 3.78 15.59 32.42
CA LEU A 138 4.79 15.83 31.39
C LEU A 138 5.11 14.53 30.69
N MET A 139 4.97 14.53 29.36
CA MET A 139 5.22 13.36 28.50
C MET A 139 6.12 13.75 27.33
N VAL A 140 7.08 12.91 27.02
CA VAL A 140 7.85 12.93 25.78
C VAL A 140 7.45 11.69 24.97
N TYR A 141 7.29 11.86 23.67
CA TYR A 141 6.90 10.75 22.77
C TYR A 141 7.66 10.80 21.46
N GLY A 142 7.81 9.66 20.87
CA GLY A 142 8.30 9.47 19.50
C GLY A 142 7.43 8.48 18.76
N ASN A 143 6.96 8.88 17.59
CA ASN A 143 6.24 8.01 16.66
C ASN A 143 7.15 7.71 15.49
N ASN A 144 7.10 6.46 15.00
CA ASN A 144 7.97 5.97 13.94
C ASN A 144 9.46 6.34 14.21
N ILE A 145 9.96 5.92 15.37
CA ILE A 145 11.28 6.33 15.88
C ILE A 145 12.40 5.88 14.93
N SER A 146 12.23 4.75 14.27
CA SER A 146 13.15 4.22 13.26
C SER A 146 13.17 5.01 11.97
N ASP A 147 12.22 5.94 11.76
CA ASP A 147 12.02 6.70 10.52
C ASP A 147 11.77 5.80 9.31
N GLU A 148 11.01 4.74 9.52
CA GLU A 148 10.67 3.76 8.51
C GLU A 148 9.76 4.36 7.44
N LEU A 149 10.08 4.11 6.18
CA LEU A 149 9.25 4.51 5.05
C LEU A 149 8.25 3.40 4.74
N TYR A 150 6.99 3.72 4.81
CA TYR A 150 5.92 2.77 4.51
C TYR A 150 4.76 3.44 3.79
N ALA A 151 3.98 2.66 3.07
CA ALA A 151 2.75 3.11 2.46
C ALA A 151 1.58 2.95 3.45
N ALA A 152 0.92 4.06 3.76
CA ALA A 152 -0.31 4.06 4.55
C ALA A 152 -1.53 3.62 3.73
N GLY A 153 -1.44 3.65 2.41
CA GLY A 153 -2.46 3.19 1.48
C GLY A 153 -1.97 3.23 0.05
N MET A 154 -2.53 2.35 -0.77
CA MET A 154 -2.25 2.25 -2.21
C MET A 154 -3.56 2.01 -2.95
N TYR A 155 -3.69 2.55 -4.15
CA TYR A 155 -4.80 2.24 -5.04
C TYR A 155 -4.49 2.61 -6.49
N ASP A 156 -5.11 1.91 -7.41
CA ASP A 156 -5.04 2.24 -8.83
C ASP A 156 -5.86 3.49 -9.14
N THR A 157 -5.36 4.33 -10.03
CA THR A 157 -6.09 5.52 -10.46
C THR A 157 -7.27 5.10 -11.34
N PRO A 158 -8.51 5.38 -10.94
CA PRO A 158 -9.66 5.06 -11.76
C PRO A 158 -9.57 5.71 -13.15
N LEU A 159 -9.89 4.95 -14.18
CA LEU A 159 -9.93 5.39 -15.59
C LEU A 159 -8.57 5.81 -16.20
N LEU A 160 -7.46 5.59 -15.48
CA LEU A 160 -6.12 5.84 -15.99
C LEU A 160 -5.34 4.52 -15.97
N ALA A 161 -5.17 3.91 -17.11
CA ALA A 161 -4.43 2.66 -17.24
C ALA A 161 -2.97 2.83 -16.80
N GLY A 162 -2.54 2.00 -15.85
CA GLY A 162 -1.22 2.07 -15.24
C GLY A 162 -0.98 3.28 -14.34
N GLY A 163 -2.04 3.93 -13.87
CA GLY A 163 -1.95 5.00 -12.88
C GLY A 163 -2.04 4.46 -11.47
N HIS A 164 -1.06 4.82 -10.63
CA HIS A 164 -0.98 4.37 -9.24
C HIS A 164 -0.92 5.55 -8.29
N HIS A 165 -1.52 5.39 -7.12
CA HIS A 165 -1.39 6.32 -6.01
C HIS A 165 -0.87 5.59 -4.78
N ILE A 166 0.19 6.12 -4.19
CA ILE A 166 0.75 5.64 -2.93
C ILE A 166 0.71 6.77 -1.93
N TYR A 167 0.00 6.56 -0.83
CA TYR A 167 0.04 7.45 0.33
C TYR A 167 1.18 7.04 1.23
N GLN A 168 2.18 7.88 1.33
CA GLN A 168 3.28 7.66 2.26
C GLN A 168 2.79 7.80 3.71
N GLY A 169 3.20 6.89 4.57
CA GLY A 169 3.00 6.99 6.00
C GLY A 169 3.78 8.14 6.62
N VAL A 170 3.39 8.54 7.82
CA VAL A 170 4.06 9.63 8.53
C VAL A 170 5.44 9.16 8.96
N GLY A 171 6.47 9.92 8.61
CA GLY A 171 7.84 9.73 9.07
C GLY A 171 7.99 9.96 10.58
N ARG A 172 9.22 9.96 11.07
CA ARG A 172 9.50 10.14 12.50
C ARG A 172 8.98 11.49 13.01
N VAL A 173 8.20 11.41 14.10
CA VAL A 173 7.73 12.58 14.84
C VAL A 173 8.16 12.42 16.29
N VAL A 174 8.85 13.43 16.84
CA VAL A 174 9.21 13.50 18.26
C VAL A 174 8.60 14.75 18.86
N GLY A 175 8.01 14.63 20.02
CA GLY A 175 7.36 15.75 20.69
C GLY A 175 7.33 15.63 22.22
N ALA A 176 6.95 16.71 22.85
CA ALA A 176 6.66 16.74 24.27
C ALA A 176 5.29 17.39 24.52
N ARG A 177 4.59 16.93 25.53
CA ARG A 177 3.30 17.47 25.97
C ARG A 177 3.34 17.74 27.47
N LEU A 178 2.92 18.92 27.85
CA LEU A 178 2.64 19.28 29.23
C LEU A 178 1.13 19.54 29.38
N THR A 179 0.50 18.83 30.29
CA THR A 179 -0.91 19.03 30.64
C THR A 179 -0.97 19.51 32.05
N TYR A 180 -1.86 20.48 32.33
CA TYR A 180 -2.11 21.01 33.67
C TYR A 180 -3.61 21.16 33.87
N ASP A 181 -4.11 20.62 35.00
CA ASP A 181 -5.51 20.70 35.40
C ASP A 181 -5.66 21.81 36.49
N PHE A 182 -6.61 22.72 36.31
CA PHE A 182 -6.85 23.89 37.16
C PHE A 182 -7.96 23.64 38.14
#